data_60ecbf57086b63a5d1757855175a2a26
#
_entry.id   60ecbf57086b63a5d1757855175a2a26
#
_cell.length_a   1.000
_cell.length_b   1.000
_cell.length_c   1.000
_cell.angle_alpha   90.00
_cell.angle_beta   90.00
_cell.angle_gamma   90.00
#
_symmetry.space_group_name_H-M   'P 1'
#
loop_
_entity.id
_entity.type
_entity.pdbx_description
1 polymer ?
#
loop_
_entity_poly.entity_id
_entity_poly.type
_entity_poly.pdbx_seq_one_letter_code
_entity_poly.pdbx_strand_id
1 'polypeptide(L)'
;MTSNKTRTALVLATVLIGLSGCAGGGGTPASAPATTAGTSPSMSMEPSAPAGSTASGSGSGAANAAAATITISNFAYEIPGAVAPGAEVKVINMDTAEHTVTADQDATLFDVEVKENGGTATFKAPSKPGTYPFHCTYHPNMHGSLTVK
;
A
#
# COMPACT_ATOMS: atom_id res chain seq x y z
N MET A 1 -15.95 -4.44 48.30
CA MET A 1 -17.10 -5.32 48.31
C MET A 1 -17.63 -5.35 46.88
N THR A 2 -17.62 -6.31 46.14
CA THR A 2 -17.61 -7.73 46.04
C THR A 2 -17.12 -8.13 44.66
N SER A 3 -16.12 -8.96 44.64
CA SER A 3 -15.56 -9.63 43.48
C SER A 3 -16.60 -10.54 42.84
N ASN A 4 -16.80 -10.46 41.52
CA ASN A 4 -17.44 -11.53 40.76
C ASN A 4 -16.46 -12.05 39.72
N LYS A 5 -15.77 -13.11 40.10
CA LYS A 5 -15.09 -14.02 39.19
C LYS A 5 -16.12 -14.93 38.56
N THR A 6 -16.44 -14.74 37.32
CA THR A 6 -17.18 -15.76 36.56
C THR A 6 -16.20 -16.50 35.66
N ARG A 7 -15.87 -17.69 36.14
CA ARG A 7 -15.19 -18.74 35.37
C ARG A 7 -16.22 -19.34 34.42
N THR A 8 -16.01 -19.30 33.14
CA THR A 8 -16.78 -20.15 32.23
C THR A 8 -15.86 -21.00 31.40
N ALA A 9 -16.21 -22.27 31.46
CA ALA A 9 -15.52 -23.46 31.09
C ALA A 9 -15.20 -23.58 29.60
N LEU A 10 -14.12 -24.29 29.43
CA LEU A 10 -13.59 -25.06 28.33
C LEU A 10 -14.66 -25.87 27.59
N VAL A 11 -14.79 -25.74 26.30
CA VAL A 11 -15.34 -26.74 25.41
C VAL A 11 -14.35 -27.02 24.32
N LEU A 12 -13.65 -28.17 24.47
CA LEU A 12 -12.95 -28.83 23.39
C LEU A 12 -13.98 -29.41 22.41
N ALA A 13 -13.89 -29.07 21.17
CA ALA A 13 -14.47 -29.82 20.07
C ALA A 13 -13.37 -30.15 19.06
N THR A 14 -12.85 -31.37 19.21
CA THR A 14 -12.06 -32.07 18.20
C THR A 14 -12.99 -32.53 17.08
N VAL A 15 -12.72 -32.12 15.85
CA VAL A 15 -13.23 -32.77 14.63
C VAL A 15 -12.06 -33.12 13.74
N LEU A 16 -11.77 -34.42 13.73
CA LEU A 16 -11.00 -35.13 12.74
C LEU A 16 -11.87 -35.44 11.51
N ILE A 17 -11.24 -35.75 10.38
CA ILE A 17 -11.72 -36.37 9.13
C ILE A 17 -11.61 -35.39 7.95
N GLY A 18 -10.95 -35.68 6.84
CA GLY A 18 -10.44 -36.87 6.25
C GLY A 18 -9.65 -36.55 4.98
N LEU A 19 -8.72 -37.43 4.70
CA LEU A 19 -7.99 -37.56 3.43
C LEU A 19 -8.95 -37.95 2.29
N SER A 20 -8.78 -37.27 1.12
CA SER A 20 -9.03 -37.83 -0.21
C SER A 20 -8.34 -36.89 -1.18
N GLY A 21 -7.29 -37.10 -1.85
CA GLY A 21 -6.88 -38.21 -2.69
C GLY A 21 -7.57 -38.14 -4.04
N CYS A 22 -6.99 -37.37 -5.04
CA CYS A 22 -7.12 -37.76 -6.44
C CYS A 22 -5.99 -37.15 -7.27
N ALA A 23 -5.21 -38.05 -7.81
CA ALA A 23 -4.18 -37.86 -8.81
C ALA A 23 -4.84 -37.78 -10.23
N GLY A 24 -4.09 -37.26 -11.20
CA GLY A 24 -4.35 -37.38 -12.62
C GLY A 24 -4.24 -36.05 -13.33
N GLY A 25 -3.26 -35.89 -14.12
CA GLY A 25 -2.84 -36.24 -15.42
C GLY A 25 -2.57 -34.94 -16.13
N GLY A 26 -1.41 -34.61 -16.63
CA GLY A 26 -0.78 -35.17 -17.80
C GLY A 26 -1.17 -34.41 -19.04
N GLY A 27 -0.25 -33.57 -19.63
CA GLY A 27 -0.45 -32.98 -20.93
C GLY A 27 0.46 -31.81 -21.25
N THR A 28 1.72 -32.09 -21.55
CA THR A 28 2.47 -31.34 -22.56
C THR A 28 2.23 -32.03 -23.92
N PRO A 29 2.41 -31.40 -25.14
CA PRO A 29 3.60 -30.68 -25.55
C PRO A 29 3.39 -29.52 -26.57
N ALA A 30 4.46 -28.70 -26.65
CA ALA A 30 5.13 -28.18 -27.85
C ALA A 30 4.33 -27.57 -29.01
N SER A 31 4.68 -26.36 -29.38
CA SER A 31 5.22 -25.99 -30.69
C SER A 31 5.59 -24.51 -30.73
N ALA A 32 6.86 -24.24 -30.89
CA ALA A 32 7.39 -23.06 -31.60
C ALA A 32 7.61 -23.50 -33.05
N PRO A 33 8.05 -22.66 -34.00
CA PRO A 33 8.34 -21.25 -34.08
C PRO A 33 7.74 -20.55 -35.31
N ALA A 34 7.81 -19.23 -35.40
CA ALA A 34 7.91 -18.56 -36.70
C ALA A 34 8.57 -17.19 -36.56
N THR A 35 9.71 -17.16 -37.07
CA THR A 35 10.55 -16.05 -37.54
C THR A 35 9.81 -15.15 -38.51
N THR A 36 9.87 -13.85 -38.37
CA THR A 36 10.00 -12.93 -39.51
C THR A 36 10.72 -11.65 -39.10
N ALA A 37 11.82 -11.48 -39.75
CA ALA A 37 12.62 -10.26 -39.82
C ALA A 37 11.87 -9.20 -40.65
N GLY A 38 12.06 -7.93 -40.27
CA GLY A 38 11.54 -6.79 -41.05
C GLY A 38 12.17 -5.48 -40.53
N THR A 39 13.36 -5.22 -41.01
CA THR A 39 13.90 -4.00 -41.62
C THR A 39 13.55 -2.65 -41.00
N SER A 40 14.60 -2.02 -40.43
CA SER A 40 14.75 -0.55 -40.27
C SER A 40 14.62 0.18 -41.62
N PRO A 41 14.21 1.45 -41.61
CA PRO A 41 15.20 2.45 -42.01
C PRO A 41 15.33 3.64 -41.03
N SER A 42 16.55 3.95 -40.85
CA SER A 42 17.13 5.22 -40.39
C SER A 42 16.58 6.40 -41.20
N MET A 43 16.16 7.47 -40.51
CA MET A 43 16.21 8.82 -41.02
C MET A 43 16.63 9.78 -39.89
N SER A 44 17.85 10.19 -40.01
CA SER A 44 18.47 11.32 -39.34
C SER A 44 17.83 12.63 -39.83
N MET A 45 17.52 13.53 -38.93
CA MET A 45 17.61 14.99 -39.12
C MET A 45 17.40 15.72 -37.80
N GLU A 46 18.50 16.26 -37.30
CA GLU A 46 18.62 17.44 -36.45
C GLU A 46 19.01 18.62 -37.37
N PRO A 47 18.96 19.92 -37.04
CA PRO A 47 18.62 20.60 -35.78
C PRO A 47 17.66 21.81 -35.97
N SER A 48 17.13 22.36 -34.91
CA SER A 48 17.03 23.80 -34.67
C SER A 48 16.38 24.12 -33.35
N ALA A 49 17.15 24.64 -32.43
CA ALA A 49 16.63 25.47 -31.34
C ALA A 49 16.22 26.85 -31.90
N PRO A 50 15.25 27.51 -31.30
CA PRO A 50 15.59 28.78 -30.67
C PRO A 50 15.10 28.92 -29.25
N ALA A 51 15.88 29.58 -28.50
CA ALA A 51 15.67 30.09 -27.17
C ALA A 51 14.49 31.08 -27.12
N GLY A 52 13.85 31.12 -25.93
CA GLY A 52 13.17 32.32 -25.47
C GLY A 52 11.72 32.08 -25.08
N SER A 53 11.45 32.05 -23.82
CA SER A 53 10.61 33.03 -23.14
C SER A 53 10.19 32.50 -21.77
N THR A 54 10.68 33.16 -20.80
CA THR A 54 10.09 33.31 -19.46
C THR A 54 8.58 33.47 -19.53
N ALA A 55 7.86 32.52 -18.96
CA ALA A 55 6.50 32.74 -18.54
C ALA A 55 6.37 32.21 -17.11
N SER A 56 6.53 33.14 -16.19
CA SER A 56 6.03 33.04 -14.84
C SER A 56 4.52 32.84 -14.94
N GLY A 57 4.10 31.60 -14.84
CA GLY A 57 2.71 31.21 -14.76
C GLY A 57 2.45 30.62 -13.38
N SER A 58 2.08 31.47 -12.43
CA SER A 58 1.36 31.00 -11.24
C SER A 58 0.06 30.36 -11.68
N GLY A 59 0.12 29.09 -11.96
CA GLY A 59 -1.02 28.22 -12.16
C GLY A 59 -1.20 27.39 -10.89
N SER A 60 -1.94 27.94 -9.92
CA SER A 60 -2.48 27.18 -8.80
C SER A 60 -3.48 26.18 -9.36
N GLY A 61 -2.97 25.06 -9.84
CA GLY A 61 -3.69 23.86 -10.14
C GLY A 61 -3.02 22.77 -9.33
N ALA A 62 -3.31 22.71 -8.04
CA ALA A 62 -2.92 21.59 -7.21
C ALA A 62 -3.68 20.37 -7.72
N ALA A 63 -3.15 19.71 -8.75
CA ALA A 63 -3.32 18.30 -8.88
C ALA A 63 -2.75 17.73 -7.56
N ASN A 64 -3.62 17.11 -6.79
CA ASN A 64 -3.39 16.60 -5.45
C ASN A 64 -2.44 15.40 -5.54
N ALA A 65 -1.19 15.67 -5.93
CA ALA A 65 -0.13 14.69 -5.82
C ALA A 65 0.04 14.42 -4.33
N ALA A 66 -0.10 13.17 -3.91
CA ALA A 66 0.12 12.80 -2.52
C ALA A 66 1.45 13.35 -2.06
N ALA A 67 1.44 14.16 -0.97
CA ALA A 67 2.65 14.82 -0.48
C ALA A 67 3.64 13.80 0.08
N ALA A 68 3.19 12.58 0.38
CA ALA A 68 3.99 11.49 0.92
C ALA A 68 3.37 10.13 0.58
N THR A 69 4.21 9.11 0.53
CA THR A 69 3.75 7.73 0.31
C THR A 69 4.27 6.83 1.41
N ILE A 70 3.40 6.09 2.05
CA ILE A 70 3.73 4.96 2.94
C ILE A 70 3.65 3.70 2.09
N THR A 71 4.72 2.91 2.07
CA THR A 71 4.72 1.60 1.41
C THR A 71 4.64 0.51 2.47
N ILE A 72 3.80 -0.50 2.24
CA ILE A 72 3.69 -1.68 3.08
C ILE A 72 4.33 -2.84 2.32
N SER A 73 5.32 -3.47 2.93
CA SER A 73 5.96 -4.66 2.40
C SER A 73 6.52 -5.54 3.52
N ASN A 74 6.42 -6.86 3.36
CA ASN A 74 6.91 -7.83 4.34
C ASN A 74 6.37 -7.58 5.76
N PHE A 75 5.10 -7.22 5.89
CA PHE A 75 4.44 -6.89 7.16
C PHE A 75 5.10 -5.73 7.92
N ALA A 76 5.66 -4.77 7.19
CA ALA A 76 6.29 -3.57 7.74
C ALA A 76 5.87 -2.32 6.96
N TYR A 77 5.89 -1.18 7.64
CA TYR A 77 5.64 0.13 7.03
C TYR A 77 6.98 0.81 6.68
N GLU A 78 7.15 1.15 5.42
CA GLU A 78 8.17 2.11 4.96
C GLU A 78 7.54 3.50 4.99
N ILE A 79 7.96 4.32 5.96
CA ILE A 79 7.35 5.60 6.23
C ILE A 79 8.22 6.70 5.64
N PRO A 80 7.64 7.67 4.90
CA PRO A 80 8.39 8.82 4.40
C PRO A 80 8.90 9.66 5.57
N GLY A 81 9.70 10.64 5.27
CA GLY A 81 10.06 11.68 6.24
C GLY A 81 8.81 12.41 6.77
N ALA A 82 9.01 13.55 7.42
CA ALA A 82 7.89 14.31 7.93
C ALA A 82 7.01 14.87 6.80
N VAL A 83 5.72 14.94 7.05
CA VAL A 83 4.71 15.49 6.13
C VAL A 83 4.15 16.81 6.66
N ALA A 84 3.63 17.63 5.77
CA ALA A 84 2.99 18.89 6.18
C ALA A 84 1.61 18.63 6.84
N PRO A 85 1.17 19.49 7.75
CA PRO A 85 -0.17 19.42 8.32
C PRO A 85 -1.26 19.40 7.25
N GLY A 86 -2.19 18.46 7.34
CA GLY A 86 -3.29 18.30 6.39
C GLY A 86 -2.89 17.78 5.01
N ALA A 87 -1.62 17.44 4.79
CA ALA A 87 -1.15 16.87 3.53
C ALA A 87 -1.83 15.53 3.22
N GLU A 88 -2.01 15.24 1.95
CA GLU A 88 -2.49 13.93 1.52
C GLU A 88 -1.37 12.90 1.57
N VAL A 89 -1.61 11.78 2.23
CA VAL A 89 -0.71 10.65 2.35
C VAL A 89 -1.29 9.48 1.58
N LYS A 90 -0.54 8.97 0.63
CA LYS A 90 -0.88 7.75 -0.10
C LYS A 90 -0.29 6.54 0.62
N VAL A 91 -1.04 5.45 0.67
CA VAL A 91 -0.58 4.15 1.15
C VAL A 91 -0.61 3.17 0.00
N ILE A 92 0.45 2.37 -0.16
CA ILE A 92 0.54 1.32 -1.17
C ILE A 92 0.89 0.02 -0.44
N ASN A 93 0.09 -1.02 -0.66
CA ASN A 93 0.32 -2.33 -0.08
C ASN A 93 0.90 -3.29 -1.12
N MET A 94 2.16 -3.69 -0.94
CA MET A 94 2.86 -4.63 -1.81
C MET A 94 2.76 -6.08 -1.34
N ASP A 95 2.17 -6.33 -0.15
CA ASP A 95 1.99 -7.67 0.39
C ASP A 95 0.78 -8.39 -0.22
N THR A 96 0.72 -9.68 -0.03
CA THR A 96 -0.41 -10.54 -0.40
C THR A 96 -1.48 -10.62 0.68
N ALA A 97 -1.31 -9.88 1.77
CA ALA A 97 -2.26 -9.74 2.87
C ALA A 97 -2.81 -8.30 2.91
N GLU A 98 -4.02 -8.17 3.39
CA GLU A 98 -4.66 -6.89 3.63
C GLU A 98 -4.12 -6.22 4.90
N HIS A 99 -3.97 -4.90 4.88
CA HIS A 99 -3.45 -4.12 5.99
C HIS A 99 -4.30 -2.89 6.28
N THR A 100 -4.08 -2.26 7.44
CA THR A 100 -4.65 -0.95 7.76
C THR A 100 -3.57 0.04 8.18
N VAL A 101 -3.88 1.32 8.12
CA VAL A 101 -3.12 2.38 8.77
C VAL A 101 -4.09 3.11 9.69
N THR A 102 -4.08 2.74 10.98
CA THR A 102 -5.05 3.18 11.98
C THR A 102 -4.34 3.92 13.11
N ALA A 103 -4.69 5.17 13.35
CA ALA A 103 -4.06 5.98 14.39
C ALA A 103 -4.33 5.42 15.80
N ASP A 104 -3.28 5.27 16.64
CA ASP A 104 -3.37 4.68 17.97
C ASP A 104 -4.16 5.56 18.95
N GLN A 105 -4.02 6.87 18.83
CA GLN A 105 -4.63 7.81 19.77
C GLN A 105 -6.14 7.96 19.55
N ASP A 106 -6.53 8.03 18.30
CA ASP A 106 -7.92 8.21 17.89
C ASP A 106 -8.04 7.85 16.40
N ALA A 107 -8.76 6.80 16.07
CA ALA A 107 -9.01 6.35 14.71
C ALA A 107 -9.69 7.42 13.83
N THR A 108 -10.34 8.41 14.42
CA THR A 108 -10.92 9.53 13.67
C THR A 108 -9.88 10.47 13.07
N LEU A 109 -8.61 10.40 13.51
CA LEU A 109 -7.50 11.17 12.92
C LEU A 109 -7.14 10.63 11.54
N PHE A 110 -7.01 9.33 11.42
CA PHE A 110 -6.93 8.57 10.18
C PHE A 110 -7.11 7.07 10.47
N ASP A 111 -7.85 6.44 9.57
CA ASP A 111 -8.09 4.99 9.56
C ASP A 111 -8.39 4.58 8.11
N VAL A 112 -7.48 3.84 7.50
CA VAL A 112 -7.64 3.38 6.12
C VAL A 112 -7.22 1.93 5.98
N GLU A 113 -8.05 1.19 5.25
CA GLU A 113 -7.80 -0.18 4.85
C GLU A 113 -7.15 -0.19 3.46
N VAL A 114 -6.15 -1.03 3.28
CA VAL A 114 -5.40 -1.15 2.02
C VAL A 114 -5.37 -2.60 1.58
N LYS A 115 -6.04 -2.88 0.48
CA LYS A 115 -6.11 -4.22 -0.09
C LYS A 115 -4.74 -4.72 -0.50
N GLU A 116 -4.59 -6.03 -0.56
CA GLU A 116 -3.38 -6.73 -0.98
C GLU A 116 -3.01 -6.48 -2.46
N ASN A 117 -1.80 -6.93 -2.85
CA ASN A 117 -1.34 -7.01 -4.25
C ASN A 117 -1.33 -5.66 -5.00
N GLY A 118 -0.77 -4.63 -4.40
CA GLY A 118 -0.67 -3.29 -4.97
C GLY A 118 -1.89 -2.41 -4.71
N GLY A 119 -2.76 -2.80 -3.78
CA GLY A 119 -3.86 -1.98 -3.31
C GLY A 119 -3.36 -0.62 -2.80
N THR A 120 -4.18 0.41 -2.96
CA THR A 120 -3.85 1.77 -2.54
C THR A 120 -5.00 2.41 -1.78
N ALA A 121 -4.64 3.24 -0.80
CA ALA A 121 -5.57 4.11 -0.10
C ALA A 121 -4.94 5.48 0.13
N THR A 122 -5.73 6.47 0.48
CA THR A 122 -5.24 7.81 0.84
C THR A 122 -5.94 8.31 2.10
N PHE A 123 -5.20 9.08 2.90
CA PHE A 123 -5.77 9.80 4.02
C PHE A 123 -5.13 11.20 4.14
N LYS A 124 -5.73 12.07 4.93
CA LYS A 124 -5.13 13.37 5.25
C LYS A 124 -4.37 13.28 6.55
N ALA A 125 -3.12 13.76 6.55
CA ALA A 125 -2.35 13.91 7.77
C ALA A 125 -3.07 14.84 8.75
N PRO A 126 -2.93 14.64 10.06
CA PRO A 126 -3.47 15.54 11.05
C PRO A 126 -3.06 17.00 10.80
N SER A 127 -3.95 17.94 11.13
CA SER A 127 -3.71 19.38 10.93
C SER A 127 -2.76 20.00 11.97
N LYS A 128 -2.50 19.28 13.07
CA LYS A 128 -1.59 19.72 14.13
C LYS A 128 -0.23 19.08 13.95
N PRO A 129 0.88 19.83 14.05
CA PRO A 129 2.20 19.23 14.11
C PRO A 129 2.33 18.26 15.30
N GLY A 130 3.04 17.16 15.09
CA GLY A 130 3.20 16.13 16.12
C GLY A 130 3.66 14.80 15.56
N THR A 131 3.81 13.83 16.44
CA THR A 131 4.10 12.44 16.10
C THR A 131 2.86 11.60 16.38
N TYR A 132 2.43 10.88 15.39
CA TYR A 132 1.20 10.10 15.39
C TYR A 132 1.52 8.62 15.20
N PRO A 133 1.62 7.85 16.30
CA PRO A 133 1.77 6.40 16.21
C PRO A 133 0.52 5.78 15.60
N PHE A 134 0.71 4.69 14.87
CA PHE A 134 -0.36 3.95 14.24
C PHE A 134 -0.01 2.45 14.14
N HIS A 135 -1.00 1.63 13.91
CA HIS A 135 -0.87 0.18 13.79
C HIS A 135 -1.72 -0.40 12.66
N CYS A 136 -1.52 -1.67 12.39
CA CYS A 136 -2.43 -2.48 11.58
C CYS A 136 -3.39 -3.25 12.48
N THR A 137 -4.69 -3.12 12.26
CA THR A 137 -5.70 -3.82 13.07
C THR A 137 -5.69 -5.32 12.88
N TYR A 138 -5.16 -5.81 11.75
CA TYR A 138 -5.11 -7.24 11.44
C TYR A 138 -3.83 -7.93 11.95
N HIS A 139 -2.76 -7.17 12.17
CA HIS A 139 -1.43 -7.69 12.48
C HIS A 139 -0.83 -7.00 13.71
N PRO A 140 -0.96 -7.58 14.93
CA PRO A 140 -0.64 -6.90 16.18
C PRO A 140 0.83 -6.50 16.37
N ASN A 141 1.73 -7.02 15.54
CA ASN A 141 3.15 -6.66 15.58
C ASN A 141 3.55 -5.56 14.59
N MET A 142 2.58 -5.03 13.85
CA MET A 142 2.79 -4.06 12.78
C MET A 142 2.45 -2.65 13.25
N HIS A 143 3.48 -1.86 13.55
CA HIS A 143 3.36 -0.50 14.06
C HIS A 143 4.20 0.49 13.26
N GLY A 144 3.77 1.73 13.22
CA GLY A 144 4.47 2.84 12.57
C GLY A 144 4.25 4.16 13.29
N SER A 145 4.87 5.21 12.79
CA SER A 145 4.69 6.55 13.35
C SER A 145 4.81 7.60 12.24
N LEU A 146 3.79 8.43 12.07
CA LEU A 146 3.76 9.53 11.13
C LEU A 146 4.20 10.83 11.83
N THR A 147 5.22 11.50 11.30
CA THR A 147 5.64 12.82 11.79
C THR A 147 5.03 13.92 10.94
N VAL A 148 4.32 14.83 11.57
CA VAL A 148 3.72 16.02 10.95
C VAL A 148 4.44 17.28 11.43
N LYS A 149 4.97 18.11 10.52
CA LYS A 149 5.69 19.36 10.84
C LYS A 149 5.68 20.38 9.70
#